data_a0001d751fe1dca7abd851eefbcb4e64
#
_entry.id   a0001d751fe1dca7abd851eefbcb4e64
#
_cell.length_a   1.000
_cell.length_b   1.000
_cell.length_c   1.000
_cell.angle_alpha   90.00
_cell.angle_beta   90.00
_cell.angle_gamma   90.00
#
_symmetry.space_group_name_H-M   'P 1'
#
loop_
_entity.id
_entity.type
_entity.pdbx_description
1 polymer ?
#
loop_
_entity_poly.entity_id
_entity_poly.type
_entity_poly.pdbx_seq_one_letter_code
_entity_poly.pdbx_strand_id
1 'polypeptide(L)'
;PEGAMKEAIASMTLLNRKAAEISHHYEIHACTDVTGFGFLGHLSEMINEEISAEIDSISIPVIRGAIHCAEEFLLTAAAQRNRNHVGDRVEFSSWIPFSMEELLFDPQTSGGLLFAVKPEQAGTFLKELQGAGGNGRQVRIQKRKRHLCKIGENER
;
A
#
# COMPACT_ATOMS: atom_id res chain seq x y z
N PRO A 1 2.20 -22.54 2.74
CA PRO A 1 0.91 -23.24 2.67
C PRO A 1 0.37 -23.21 1.23
N GLU A 2 -0.18 -24.32 0.73
CA GLU A 2 -0.59 -24.48 -0.68
C GLU A 2 -1.59 -23.41 -1.15
N GLY A 3 -2.52 -23.02 -0.28
CA GLY A 3 -3.49 -21.95 -0.55
C GLY A 3 -2.87 -20.56 -0.73
N ALA A 4 -1.82 -20.22 0.01
CA ALA A 4 -1.15 -18.93 -0.09
C ALA A 4 -0.41 -18.76 -1.42
N MET A 5 0.22 -19.81 -1.94
CA MET A 5 0.87 -19.78 -3.25
C MET A 5 -0.13 -19.52 -4.39
N LYS A 6 -1.30 -20.18 -4.33
CA LYS A 6 -2.36 -19.96 -5.32
C LYS A 6 -2.86 -18.52 -5.31
N GLU A 7 -3.07 -17.96 -4.13
CA GLU A 7 -3.50 -16.57 -3.95
C GLU A 7 -2.41 -15.60 -4.46
N ALA A 8 -1.14 -15.85 -4.15
CA ALA A 8 -0.02 -15.06 -4.64
C ALA A 8 0.06 -15.04 -6.17
N ILE A 9 -0.04 -16.22 -6.81
CA ILE A 9 -0.03 -16.32 -8.29
C ILE A 9 -1.22 -15.56 -8.88
N ALA A 10 -2.42 -15.70 -8.31
CA ALA A 10 -3.60 -14.99 -8.77
C ALA A 10 -3.41 -13.46 -8.67
N SER A 11 -2.83 -12.97 -7.55
CA SER A 11 -2.52 -11.56 -7.37
C SER A 11 -1.48 -11.07 -8.39
N MET A 12 -0.38 -11.79 -8.56
CA MET A 12 0.69 -11.40 -9.50
C MET A 12 0.26 -11.41 -10.97
N THR A 13 -0.75 -12.19 -11.33
CA THR A 13 -1.27 -12.28 -12.71
C THR A 13 -2.45 -11.36 -12.99
N LEU A 14 -2.99 -10.70 -11.96
CA LEU A 14 -4.09 -9.76 -12.13
C LEU A 14 -3.58 -8.47 -12.79
N LEU A 15 -4.22 -8.11 -13.90
CA LEU A 15 -3.88 -6.88 -14.61
C LEU A 15 -4.49 -5.66 -13.93
N ASN A 16 -3.71 -4.58 -13.83
CA ASN A 16 -4.17 -3.28 -13.32
C ASN A 16 -5.07 -2.51 -14.31
N ARG A 17 -5.37 -3.10 -15.49
CA ARG A 17 -6.09 -2.47 -16.59
C ARG A 17 -7.42 -1.85 -16.17
N LYS A 18 -8.25 -2.59 -15.44
CA LYS A 18 -9.57 -2.10 -15.00
C LYS A 18 -9.46 -0.87 -14.10
N ALA A 19 -8.51 -0.88 -13.17
CA ALA A 19 -8.29 0.26 -12.28
C ALA A 19 -7.77 1.47 -13.06
N ALA A 20 -6.88 1.26 -14.04
CA ALA A 20 -6.41 2.32 -14.92
C ALA A 20 -7.55 2.89 -15.80
N GLU A 21 -8.39 2.05 -16.40
CA GLU A 21 -9.56 2.50 -17.20
C GLU A 21 -10.51 3.36 -16.35
N ILE A 22 -10.86 2.92 -15.15
CA ILE A 22 -11.74 3.65 -14.23
C ILE A 22 -11.12 4.99 -13.82
N SER A 23 -9.82 5.04 -13.56
CA SER A 23 -9.13 6.25 -13.11
C SER A 23 -9.26 7.44 -14.08
N HIS A 24 -9.46 7.18 -15.37
CA HIS A 24 -9.69 8.24 -16.38
C HIS A 24 -10.96 9.04 -16.18
N HIS A 25 -11.90 8.56 -15.37
CA HIS A 25 -13.15 9.29 -15.04
C HIS A 25 -12.99 10.24 -13.83
N TYR A 26 -11.81 10.27 -13.22
CA TYR A 26 -11.55 10.98 -11.97
C TYR A 26 -10.36 11.93 -12.10
N GLU A 27 -10.31 12.95 -11.26
CA GLU A 27 -9.15 13.83 -11.17
C GLU A 27 -8.06 13.17 -10.32
N ILE A 28 -7.10 12.56 -11.00
CA ILE A 28 -5.96 11.88 -10.38
C ILE A 28 -4.81 12.86 -10.25
N HIS A 29 -4.34 13.11 -9.02
CA HIS A 29 -3.20 13.98 -8.74
C HIS A 29 -1.86 13.26 -8.86
N ALA A 30 -1.82 12.00 -8.49
CA ALA A 30 -0.66 11.12 -8.63
C ALA A 30 -1.11 9.66 -8.74
N CYS A 31 -0.31 8.87 -9.43
CA CYS A 31 -0.51 7.43 -9.56
C CYS A 31 0.84 6.74 -9.67
N THR A 32 1.00 5.61 -8.99
CA THR A 32 2.13 4.70 -9.16
C THR A 32 1.66 3.25 -9.06
N ASP A 33 2.40 2.32 -9.67
CA ASP A 33 2.25 0.90 -9.44
C ASP A 33 3.13 0.45 -8.24
N VAL A 34 2.67 -0.55 -7.52
CA VAL A 34 3.40 -1.11 -6.38
C VAL A 34 4.22 -2.30 -6.85
N THR A 35 5.54 -2.13 -6.93
CA THR A 35 6.47 -3.14 -7.45
C THR A 35 7.70 -3.30 -6.55
N GLY A 36 8.89 -3.20 -7.08
CA GLY A 36 10.16 -3.55 -6.44
C GLY A 36 10.52 -2.77 -5.17
N PHE A 37 10.01 -1.55 -5.00
CA PHE A 37 10.26 -0.74 -3.79
C PHE A 37 9.28 -1.01 -2.65
N GLY A 38 8.33 -1.93 -2.85
CA GLY A 38 7.29 -2.22 -1.87
C GLY A 38 6.27 -1.10 -1.72
N PHE A 39 5.26 -1.32 -0.89
CA PHE A 39 4.19 -0.35 -0.69
C PHE A 39 4.71 1.02 -0.22
N LEU A 40 5.54 1.04 0.83
CA LEU A 40 6.04 2.28 1.42
C LEU A 40 7.06 3.00 0.55
N GLY A 41 7.88 2.26 -0.21
CA GLY A 41 8.80 2.86 -1.17
C GLY A 41 8.04 3.64 -2.24
N HIS A 42 7.07 3.01 -2.89
CA HIS A 42 6.27 3.67 -3.94
C HIS A 42 5.37 4.77 -3.39
N LEU A 43 4.77 4.59 -2.19
CA LEU A 43 4.03 5.67 -1.56
C LEU A 43 4.92 6.88 -1.27
N SER A 44 6.17 6.66 -0.86
CA SER A 44 7.11 7.75 -0.58
C SER A 44 7.47 8.59 -1.80
N GLU A 45 7.31 8.04 -3.01
CA GLU A 45 7.48 8.77 -4.28
C GLU A 45 6.30 9.68 -4.61
N MET A 46 5.10 9.36 -4.08
CA MET A 46 3.87 10.13 -4.29
C MET A 46 3.72 11.31 -3.33
N ILE A 47 4.48 11.35 -2.25
CA ILE A 47 4.41 12.40 -1.21
C ILE A 47 5.69 13.23 -1.23
N ASN A 48 5.55 14.49 -0.83
CA ASN A 48 6.63 15.47 -0.83
C ASN A 48 6.76 16.15 0.55
N GLU A 49 7.54 17.22 0.61
CA GLU A 49 7.75 17.97 1.86
C GLU A 49 6.50 18.67 2.39
N GLU A 50 5.46 18.86 1.60
CA GLU A 50 4.25 19.60 1.96
C GLU A 50 3.10 18.68 2.42
N ILE A 51 3.14 17.40 2.02
CA ILE A 51 2.08 16.43 2.30
C ILE A 51 2.63 15.19 3.01
N SER A 52 1.78 14.55 3.79
CA SER A 52 2.06 13.27 4.44
C SER A 52 0.90 12.32 4.25
N ALA A 53 1.16 11.02 4.35
CA ALA A 53 0.14 9.99 4.33
C ALA A 53 -0.05 9.41 5.74
N GLU A 54 -1.30 9.19 6.13
CA GLU A 54 -1.68 8.42 7.31
C GLU A 54 -2.36 7.14 6.84
N ILE A 55 -1.85 5.99 7.28
CA ILE A 55 -2.23 4.69 6.78
C ILE A 55 -2.77 3.84 7.92
N ASP A 56 -3.99 3.37 7.74
CA ASP A 56 -4.57 2.33 8.57
C ASP A 56 -4.05 0.97 8.10
N SER A 57 -3.25 0.31 8.94
CA SER A 57 -2.63 -0.98 8.62
C SER A 57 -3.64 -2.10 8.34
N ILE A 58 -4.81 -2.06 8.99
CA ILE A 58 -5.89 -3.03 8.79
C ILE A 58 -6.51 -2.88 7.39
N SER A 59 -6.47 -1.68 6.84
CA SER A 59 -7.02 -1.40 5.51
C SER A 59 -6.12 -1.85 4.36
N ILE A 60 -4.87 -2.25 4.61
CA ILE A 60 -3.96 -2.72 3.58
C ILE A 60 -4.30 -4.15 3.19
N PRO A 61 -4.59 -4.43 1.90
CA PRO A 61 -4.83 -5.80 1.46
C PRO A 61 -3.53 -6.60 1.49
N VAL A 62 -3.50 -7.68 2.25
CA VAL A 62 -2.35 -8.56 2.41
C VAL A 62 -2.69 -9.96 1.91
N ILE A 63 -1.79 -10.61 1.18
CA ILE A 63 -1.93 -11.99 0.75
C ILE A 63 -1.98 -12.91 1.97
N ARG A 64 -2.93 -13.83 1.97
CA ARG A 64 -3.11 -14.79 3.05
C ARG A 64 -1.82 -15.60 3.29
N GLY A 65 -1.38 -15.65 4.52
CA GLY A 65 -0.15 -16.33 4.90
C GLY A 65 1.13 -15.47 4.80
N ALA A 66 1.10 -14.27 4.20
CA ALA A 66 2.28 -13.40 4.14
C ALA A 66 2.69 -12.93 5.54
N ILE A 67 1.74 -12.57 6.40
CA ILE A 67 2.00 -12.23 7.81
C ILE A 67 2.75 -13.37 8.51
N HIS A 68 2.26 -14.60 8.38
CA HIS A 68 2.92 -15.77 8.98
C HIS A 68 4.34 -15.98 8.45
N CYS A 69 4.57 -15.81 7.14
CA CYS A 69 5.93 -15.87 6.61
C CYS A 69 6.84 -14.82 7.23
N ALA A 70 6.35 -13.59 7.43
CA ALA A 70 7.12 -12.52 8.05
C ALA A 70 7.37 -12.78 9.55
N GLU A 71 6.42 -13.38 10.27
CA GLU A 71 6.58 -13.83 11.66
C GLU A 71 7.66 -14.91 11.80
N GLU A 72 7.78 -15.80 10.81
CA GLU A 72 8.84 -16.82 10.72
C GLU A 72 10.15 -16.28 10.13
N PHE A 73 10.30 -14.96 10.00
CA PHE A 73 11.48 -14.29 9.44
C PHE A 73 11.83 -14.71 7.99
N LEU A 74 10.85 -15.19 7.23
CA LEU A 74 11.01 -15.45 5.79
C LEU A 74 10.91 -14.15 5.02
N LEU A 75 11.93 -13.31 5.16
CA LEU A 75 11.99 -11.96 4.61
C LEU A 75 12.94 -11.89 3.42
N THR A 76 12.70 -10.92 2.52
CA THR A 76 13.58 -10.69 1.39
C THR A 76 14.67 -9.67 1.73
N ALA A 77 15.89 -9.88 1.21
CA ALA A 77 16.95 -8.88 1.34
C ALA A 77 16.58 -7.53 0.66
N ALA A 78 15.64 -7.57 -0.26
CA ALA A 78 15.13 -6.37 -0.91
C ALA A 78 14.23 -5.55 0.01
N ALA A 79 13.42 -6.18 0.86
CA ALA A 79 12.63 -5.48 1.88
C ALA A 79 13.53 -4.64 2.81
N GLN A 80 14.66 -5.22 3.26
CA GLN A 80 15.62 -4.48 4.09
C GLN A 80 16.26 -3.30 3.35
N ARG A 81 16.59 -3.45 2.07
CA ARG A 81 17.10 -2.33 1.25
C ARG A 81 16.05 -1.23 1.09
N ASN A 82 14.79 -1.60 0.88
CA ASN A 82 13.68 -0.67 0.76
C ASN A 82 13.45 0.09 2.08
N ARG A 83 13.48 -0.61 3.23
CA ARG A 83 13.40 0.01 4.56
C ARG A 83 14.53 1.04 4.75
N ASN A 84 15.76 0.70 4.43
CA ASN A 84 16.89 1.61 4.55
C ASN A 84 16.78 2.83 3.60
N HIS A 85 16.23 2.63 2.40
CA HIS A 85 16.01 3.71 1.43
C HIS A 85 14.93 4.70 1.90
N VAL A 86 13.84 4.18 2.45
CA VAL A 86 12.76 5.03 2.99
C VAL A 86 13.23 5.74 4.27
N GLY A 87 14.00 5.04 5.12
CA GLY A 87 14.61 5.61 6.34
C GLY A 87 13.58 6.20 7.29
N ASP A 88 13.93 7.34 7.89
CA ASP A 88 13.13 8.03 8.91
C ASP A 88 11.88 8.76 8.36
N ARG A 89 11.57 8.59 7.08
CA ARG A 89 10.37 9.17 6.48
C ARG A 89 9.07 8.48 6.89
N VAL A 90 9.17 7.30 7.51
CA VAL A 90 8.02 6.52 8.01
C VAL A 90 8.08 6.41 9.52
N GLU A 91 6.96 6.66 10.17
CA GLU A 91 6.74 6.42 11.60
C GLU A 91 5.69 5.33 11.77
N PHE A 92 6.03 4.28 12.51
CA PHE A 92 5.10 3.23 12.91
C PHE A 92 4.57 3.49 14.32
N SER A 93 3.29 3.28 14.53
CA SER A 93 2.73 3.25 15.88
C SER A 93 3.24 2.01 16.61
N SER A 94 3.47 2.12 17.92
CA SER A 94 4.12 1.09 18.74
C SER A 94 3.41 -0.26 18.80
N TRP A 95 2.15 -0.33 18.42
CA TRP A 95 1.36 -1.58 18.35
C TRP A 95 1.42 -2.28 16.99
N ILE A 96 2.05 -1.69 15.98
CA ILE A 96 2.21 -2.34 14.68
C ILE A 96 3.24 -3.47 14.85
N PRO A 97 2.86 -4.73 14.55
CA PRO A 97 3.80 -5.83 14.68
C PRO A 97 4.90 -5.75 13.62
N PHE A 98 6.09 -6.19 13.97
CA PHE A 98 7.26 -6.23 13.08
C PHE A 98 6.96 -6.93 11.73
N SER A 99 6.19 -8.02 11.76
CA SER A 99 5.78 -8.73 10.56
C SER A 99 5.01 -7.84 9.57
N MET A 100 4.12 -6.98 10.07
CA MET A 100 3.40 -6.01 9.23
C MET A 100 4.31 -4.91 8.71
N GLU A 101 5.22 -4.40 9.54
CA GLU A 101 6.20 -3.41 9.09
C GLU A 101 7.04 -3.93 7.93
N GLU A 102 7.57 -5.15 8.04
CA GLU A 102 8.41 -5.76 7.00
C GLU A 102 7.63 -5.99 5.70
N LEU A 103 6.37 -6.43 5.79
CA LEU A 103 5.54 -6.63 4.60
C LEU A 103 5.31 -5.35 3.80
N LEU A 104 5.26 -4.20 4.48
CA LEU A 104 5.07 -2.91 3.80
C LEU A 104 6.30 -2.44 3.00
N PHE A 105 7.47 -3.02 3.27
CA PHE A 105 8.69 -2.80 2.49
C PHE A 105 8.98 -3.94 1.50
N ASP A 106 8.25 -5.07 1.60
CA ASP A 106 8.52 -6.23 0.74
C ASP A 106 8.23 -5.92 -0.73
N PRO A 107 9.17 -6.28 -1.66
CA PRO A 107 8.96 -6.13 -3.08
C PRO A 107 7.71 -6.85 -3.56
N GLN A 108 6.94 -6.19 -4.42
CA GLN A 108 5.75 -6.76 -5.00
C GLN A 108 5.94 -7.04 -6.49
N THR A 109 5.31 -8.10 -6.98
CA THR A 109 5.16 -8.38 -8.40
C THR A 109 3.73 -8.04 -8.81
N SER A 110 3.55 -6.97 -9.59
CA SER A 110 2.22 -6.49 -10.00
C SER A 110 1.29 -6.23 -8.80
N GLY A 111 1.77 -5.49 -7.80
CA GLY A 111 1.10 -5.29 -6.52
C GLY A 111 -0.11 -4.35 -6.54
N GLY A 112 -0.56 -3.90 -7.68
CA GLY A 112 -1.70 -3.00 -7.82
C GLY A 112 -1.27 -1.54 -8.04
N LEU A 113 -2.25 -0.62 -7.98
CA LEU A 113 -2.05 0.81 -8.20
C LEU A 113 -2.35 1.60 -6.93
N LEU A 114 -1.53 2.61 -6.66
CA LEU A 114 -1.80 3.66 -5.69
C LEU A 114 -2.27 4.91 -6.43
N PHE A 115 -3.37 5.50 -5.99
CA PHE A 115 -3.94 6.71 -6.56
C PHE A 115 -4.10 7.79 -5.49
N ALA A 116 -3.67 9.01 -5.79
CA ALA A 116 -4.04 10.20 -5.05
C ALA A 116 -5.17 10.91 -5.80
N VAL A 117 -6.34 11.04 -5.17
CA VAL A 117 -7.54 11.64 -5.75
C VAL A 117 -8.09 12.72 -4.83
N LYS A 118 -8.96 13.60 -5.37
CA LYS A 118 -9.67 14.56 -4.54
C LYS A 118 -10.52 13.86 -3.46
N PRO A 119 -10.56 14.38 -2.22
CA PRO A 119 -11.35 13.80 -1.13
C PRO A 119 -12.82 13.57 -1.49
N GLU A 120 -13.43 14.51 -2.24
CA GLU A 120 -14.83 14.46 -2.65
C GLU A 120 -15.11 13.31 -3.63
N GLN A 121 -14.13 12.90 -4.39
CA GLN A 121 -14.23 11.82 -5.38
C GLN A 121 -13.79 10.44 -4.83
N ALA A 122 -13.04 10.41 -3.74
CA ALA A 122 -12.40 9.19 -3.22
C ALA A 122 -13.42 8.07 -2.94
N GLY A 123 -14.56 8.42 -2.32
CA GLY A 123 -15.61 7.43 -1.99
C GLY A 123 -16.28 6.82 -3.23
N THR A 124 -16.56 7.61 -4.25
CA THR A 124 -17.17 7.14 -5.50
C THR A 124 -16.18 6.32 -6.30
N PHE A 125 -14.95 6.80 -6.42
CA PHE A 125 -13.86 6.08 -7.08
C PHE A 125 -13.62 4.70 -6.45
N LEU A 126 -13.55 4.63 -5.11
CA LEU A 126 -13.37 3.36 -4.39
C LEU A 126 -14.52 2.38 -4.66
N LYS A 127 -15.78 2.85 -4.65
CA LYS A 127 -16.95 2.00 -4.95
C LYS A 127 -16.90 1.45 -6.38
N GLU A 128 -16.50 2.26 -7.35
CA GLU A 128 -16.40 1.84 -8.74
C GLU A 128 -15.29 0.79 -8.92
N LEU A 129 -14.11 1.00 -8.29
CA LEU A 129 -13.03 0.00 -8.27
C LEU A 129 -13.47 -1.32 -7.66
N GLN A 130 -14.19 -1.29 -6.52
CA GLN A 130 -14.70 -2.49 -5.85
C GLN A 130 -15.77 -3.18 -6.68
N GLY A 131 -16.67 -2.43 -7.32
CA GLY A 131 -17.68 -2.95 -8.24
C GLY A 131 -17.09 -3.64 -9.47
N ALA A 132 -15.90 -3.24 -9.90
CA ALA A 132 -15.14 -3.86 -10.98
C ALA A 132 -14.29 -5.08 -10.53
N GLY A 133 -14.46 -5.53 -9.29
CA GLY A 133 -13.75 -6.70 -8.73
C GLY A 133 -12.42 -6.35 -8.05
N GLY A 134 -12.10 -5.07 -7.88
CA GLY A 134 -10.92 -4.64 -7.12
C GLY A 134 -11.10 -4.81 -5.61
N ASN A 135 -10.01 -5.01 -4.90
CA ASN A 135 -9.95 -5.05 -3.43
C ASN A 135 -9.46 -3.72 -2.84
N GLY A 136 -9.62 -2.62 -3.58
CA GLY A 136 -9.14 -1.30 -3.21
C GLY A 136 -9.56 -0.88 -1.79
N ARG A 137 -8.68 -0.10 -1.16
CA ARG A 137 -8.87 0.48 0.16
C ARG A 137 -8.48 1.96 0.12
N GLN A 138 -9.02 2.73 1.03
CA GLN A 138 -8.72 4.15 1.14
C GLN A 138 -7.64 4.39 2.19
N VAL A 139 -6.64 5.18 1.81
CA VAL A 139 -5.61 5.74 2.68
C VAL A 139 -5.86 7.25 2.80
N ARG A 140 -5.61 7.84 3.94
CA ARG A 140 -5.78 9.28 4.13
C ARG A 140 -4.48 10.02 3.86
N ILE A 141 -4.53 11.06 3.03
CA ILE A 141 -3.44 12.02 2.82
C ILE A 141 -3.78 13.31 3.56
N GLN A 142 -2.82 13.86 4.30
CA GLN A 142 -2.97 15.09 5.08
C GLN A 142 -1.87 16.10 4.72
N LYS A 143 -2.12 17.41 4.92
CA LYS A 143 -1.06 18.41 4.92
C LYS A 143 -0.11 18.15 6.09
N ARG A 144 1.19 18.25 5.84
CA ARG A 144 2.28 17.79 6.69
C ARG A 144 2.16 18.19 8.16
N LYS A 145 2.34 17.20 9.06
CA LYS A 145 2.67 17.36 10.48
C LYS A 145 3.93 16.52 10.76
N ARG A 146 5.13 17.05 10.56
CA ARG A 146 6.46 16.50 10.93
C ARG A 146 6.95 15.21 10.26
N HIS A 147 6.13 14.16 10.02
CA HIS A 147 6.53 12.89 9.39
C HIS A 147 5.83 12.70 8.04
N LEU A 148 6.52 12.11 7.07
CA LEU A 148 6.01 11.90 5.71
C LEU A 148 4.90 10.84 5.65
N CYS A 149 5.01 9.83 6.52
CA CYS A 149 4.03 8.75 6.58
C CYS A 149 3.88 8.28 8.03
N LYS A 150 2.65 8.13 8.48
CA LYS A 150 2.33 7.51 9.78
C LYS A 150 1.47 6.29 9.56
N ILE A 151 1.86 5.17 10.18
CA ILE A 151 1.15 3.90 10.07
C ILE A 151 0.60 3.53 11.44
N GLY A 152 -0.70 3.33 11.52
CA GLY A 152 -1.42 2.99 12.74
C GLY A 152 -2.84 2.54 12.44
N GLU A 153 -3.60 2.27 13.49
CA GLU A 153 -5.05 2.13 13.40
C GLU A 153 -5.68 3.53 13.58
N ASN A 154 -6.70 3.83 12.77
CA ASN A 154 -7.53 5.01 13.04
C ASN A 154 -8.28 4.79 14.34
N GLU A 155 -8.14 5.70 15.30
CA GLU A 155 -9.06 5.80 16.42
C GLU A 155 -10.48 6.01 15.86
N ARG A 156 -11.35 5.05 16.10
CA ARG A 156 -12.77 5.12 15.71
C ARG A 156 -13.54 5.99 16.68
#